data_da51c9deaa8de63b40f8d0917e8db808
#
_entry.id   da51c9deaa8de63b40f8d0917e8db808
#
_cell.length_a   1.000
_cell.length_b   1.000
_cell.length_c   1.000
_cell.angle_alpha   90.00
_cell.angle_beta   90.00
_cell.angle_gamma   90.00
#
_symmetry.space_group_name_H-M   'P 1'
#
loop_
_entity.id
_entity.type
_entity.pdbx_description
1 polymer ?
#
loop_
_entity_poly.entity_id
_entity_poly.type
_entity_poly.pdbx_seq_one_letter_code
_entity_poly.pdbx_strand_id
1 'polypeptide(L)'
;TTGIKVREEGGVGSDFDLSINGMSGNSIRYFLDGIPLDTKGSGVSLANLPVNIIDRIEIYKGVVPASLGTDALGGAINIITKQEKKNYLDVSYGIGSFHTHKADLNALFVEPRTGLIIKPTFGVNYSKNDYMMKDVEIWDEDSRKYILTDRRRFHDDYFSLFGQMEIGFSNKSWADAFFVSASYSKVDKELQTGSVQSKVYGMAERGSDAWNISARYQKHNFIWKNMQLNAALSHTWDHSLTTDTAYRKYDWNGDYIVSSRNEITGRGRSMRHYKRPLTIGRANLDYRLDNHHSPNLNYLLSRIGNDRYDEADTDFEASNDILAKHVTGFSYNQSLLEEKMSNTFFVKNYINHLNIRQTDLSSITGSKDVKGTITKKYGVYGIGS
;
A
#
# COMPACT_ATOMS: atom_id res chain seq x y z
N THR A 1 -10.54 19.53 3.70
CA THR A 1 -10.93 19.05 5.03
C THR A 1 -9.86 19.45 6.03
N THR A 2 -10.23 20.16 7.12
CA THR A 2 -9.27 20.61 8.16
C THR A 2 -8.50 19.43 8.77
N GLY A 3 -7.20 19.61 9.03
CA GLY A 3 -6.34 18.61 9.64
C GLY A 3 -5.76 17.55 8.69
N ILE A 4 -5.97 17.68 7.38
CA ILE A 4 -5.34 16.81 6.37
C ILE A 4 -4.36 17.66 5.57
N LYS A 5 -3.13 17.16 5.44
CA LYS A 5 -2.10 17.74 4.57
C LYS A 5 -1.59 16.65 3.63
N VAL A 6 -1.40 17.02 2.38
CA VAL A 6 -0.78 16.19 1.34
C VAL A 6 0.53 16.86 0.96
N ARG A 7 1.58 16.07 0.89
CA ARG A 7 2.90 16.48 0.44
C ARG A 7 3.37 15.53 -0.65
N GLU A 8 3.73 16.08 -1.78
CA GLU A 8 4.39 15.39 -2.89
C GLU A 8 5.82 15.92 -3.01
N GLU A 9 6.77 15.03 -3.26
CA GLU A 9 8.20 15.39 -3.30
C GLU A 9 8.75 15.62 -4.72
N GLY A 10 7.90 15.49 -5.74
CA GLY A 10 8.35 15.66 -7.11
C GLY A 10 7.28 15.39 -8.17
N GLY A 11 7.70 14.86 -9.32
CA GLY A 11 6.83 14.50 -10.44
C GLY A 11 6.00 13.24 -10.20
N VAL A 12 5.37 12.75 -11.25
CA VAL A 12 4.54 11.53 -11.19
C VAL A 12 5.36 10.36 -10.67
N GLY A 13 4.82 9.62 -9.70
CA GLY A 13 5.51 8.50 -9.03
C GLY A 13 6.53 8.92 -7.97
N SER A 14 6.60 10.22 -7.61
CA SER A 14 7.36 10.64 -6.44
C SER A 14 6.70 10.18 -5.13
N ASP A 15 7.49 10.22 -4.06
CA ASP A 15 6.98 9.88 -2.74
C ASP A 15 5.85 10.84 -2.34
N PHE A 16 4.79 10.25 -1.82
CA PHE A 16 3.57 10.92 -1.44
C PHE A 16 3.34 10.68 0.06
N ASP A 17 3.31 11.74 0.81
CA ASP A 17 3.01 11.68 2.24
C ASP A 17 1.70 12.40 2.54
N LEU A 18 0.83 11.70 3.26
CA LEU A 18 -0.42 12.25 3.74
C LEU A 18 -0.40 12.26 5.26
N SER A 19 -0.73 13.41 5.86
CA SER A 19 -0.85 13.52 7.30
C SER A 19 -2.27 13.86 7.72
N ILE A 20 -2.71 13.23 8.82
CA ILE A 20 -3.98 13.49 9.50
C ILE A 20 -3.65 13.96 10.92
N ASN A 21 -4.05 15.18 11.25
CA ASN A 21 -3.79 15.80 12.57
C ASN A 21 -2.31 15.73 13.00
N GLY A 22 -1.39 15.87 12.03
CA GLY A 22 0.05 15.84 12.26
C GLY A 22 0.67 14.42 12.33
N MET A 23 -0.12 13.36 12.25
CA MET A 23 0.38 11.98 12.15
C MET A 23 0.47 11.57 10.68
N SER A 24 1.53 10.86 10.28
CA SER A 24 1.79 10.42 8.92
C SER A 24 2.41 9.02 8.87
N GLY A 25 2.75 8.55 7.66
CA GLY A 25 3.41 7.28 7.42
C GLY A 25 2.57 6.09 7.92
N ASN A 26 3.19 5.16 8.64
CA ASN A 26 2.55 3.93 9.12
C ASN A 26 1.42 4.15 10.15
N SER A 27 1.25 5.37 10.67
CA SER A 27 0.15 5.71 11.58
C SER A 27 -1.18 5.83 10.85
N ILE A 28 -1.16 6.04 9.53
CA ILE A 28 -2.34 6.12 8.68
C ILE A 28 -2.45 4.84 7.85
N ARG A 29 -3.65 4.30 7.76
CA ARG A 29 -3.93 3.12 6.95
C ARG A 29 -4.83 3.46 5.79
N TYR A 30 -4.52 2.89 4.64
CA TYR A 30 -5.27 3.06 3.40
C TYR A 30 -6.04 1.78 3.08
N PHE A 31 -7.26 1.94 2.62
CA PHE A 31 -8.14 0.84 2.26
C PHE A 31 -8.79 1.09 0.90
N LEU A 32 -9.06 0.02 0.19
CA LEU A 32 -9.91 -0.03 -1.00
C LEU A 32 -11.08 -0.97 -0.70
N ASP A 33 -12.30 -0.43 -0.64
CA ASP A 33 -13.51 -1.16 -0.23
C ASP A 33 -13.34 -1.91 1.10
N GLY A 34 -12.65 -1.28 2.05
CA GLY A 34 -12.36 -1.84 3.36
C GLY A 34 -11.26 -2.92 3.39
N ILE A 35 -10.61 -3.23 2.27
CA ILE A 35 -9.42 -4.11 2.20
C ILE A 35 -8.17 -3.24 2.24
N PRO A 36 -7.17 -3.54 3.07
CA PRO A 36 -5.93 -2.76 3.11
C PRO A 36 -5.27 -2.64 1.74
N LEU A 37 -4.89 -1.41 1.35
CA LEU A 37 -4.35 -1.11 0.02
C LEU A 37 -2.99 -1.80 -0.23
N ASP A 38 -2.20 -2.01 0.81
CA ASP A 38 -0.93 -2.74 0.75
C ASP A 38 -1.08 -4.21 0.27
N THR A 39 -2.31 -4.76 0.29
CA THR A 39 -2.61 -6.05 -0.36
C THR A 39 -2.53 -6.00 -1.89
N LYS A 40 -2.43 -4.83 -2.49
CA LYS A 40 -2.30 -4.67 -3.95
C LYS A 40 -0.84 -4.60 -4.41
N GLY A 41 0.11 -4.64 -3.49
CA GLY A 41 1.54 -4.57 -3.71
C GLY A 41 2.16 -3.25 -3.28
N SER A 42 3.47 -3.27 -3.02
CA SER A 42 4.24 -2.11 -2.52
C SER A 42 4.31 -0.95 -3.51
N GLY A 43 4.12 -1.21 -4.80
CA GLY A 43 4.07 -0.19 -5.84
C GLY A 43 2.71 0.52 -5.98
N VAL A 44 1.64 0.01 -5.35
CA VAL A 44 0.31 0.62 -5.44
C VAL A 44 0.12 1.66 -4.35
N SER A 45 -0.21 2.87 -4.75
CA SER A 45 -0.47 4.00 -3.87
C SER A 45 -1.74 4.75 -4.30
N LEU A 46 -2.18 5.71 -3.49
CA LEU A 46 -3.30 6.58 -3.86
C LEU A 46 -3.04 7.35 -5.17
N ALA A 47 -1.78 7.66 -5.47
CA ALA A 47 -1.40 8.46 -6.63
C ALA A 47 -1.51 7.71 -7.96
N ASN A 48 -1.44 6.37 -7.94
CA ASN A 48 -1.45 5.56 -9.17
C ASN A 48 -2.68 4.64 -9.31
N LEU A 49 -3.65 4.71 -8.40
CA LEU A 49 -4.94 4.06 -8.59
C LEU A 49 -5.75 4.76 -9.70
N PRO A 50 -6.49 4.00 -10.52
CA PRO A 50 -7.42 4.57 -11.51
C PRO A 50 -8.47 5.44 -10.82
N VAL A 51 -8.53 6.73 -11.16
CA VAL A 51 -9.45 7.69 -10.50
C VAL A 51 -10.91 7.39 -10.83
N ASN A 52 -11.17 6.84 -12.00
CA ASN A 52 -12.51 6.54 -12.49
C ASN A 52 -13.23 5.41 -11.72
N ILE A 53 -12.51 4.63 -10.89
CA ILE A 53 -13.15 3.64 -10.01
C ILE A 53 -13.77 4.24 -8.76
N ILE A 54 -13.37 5.45 -8.38
CA ILE A 54 -13.69 6.05 -7.07
C ILE A 54 -15.13 6.62 -7.10
N ASP A 55 -15.93 6.20 -6.13
CA ASP A 55 -17.22 6.83 -5.80
C ASP A 55 -17.02 7.93 -4.76
N ARG A 56 -16.40 7.58 -3.63
CA ARG A 56 -16.12 8.50 -2.53
C ARG A 56 -14.90 8.07 -1.73
N ILE A 57 -14.35 9.02 -0.97
CA ILE A 57 -13.25 8.79 -0.03
C ILE A 57 -13.77 9.06 1.38
N GLU A 58 -13.70 8.05 2.23
CA GLU A 58 -14.05 8.13 3.64
C GLU A 58 -12.77 8.33 4.46
N ILE A 59 -12.76 9.37 5.29
CA ILE A 59 -11.59 9.73 6.11
C ILE A 59 -11.97 9.64 7.58
N TYR A 60 -11.31 8.73 8.29
CA TYR A 60 -11.48 8.51 9.72
C TYR A 60 -10.32 9.14 10.47
N LYS A 61 -10.63 10.18 11.27
CA LYS A 61 -9.65 10.94 12.04
C LYS A 61 -9.62 10.43 13.48
N GLY A 62 -8.57 9.72 13.86
CA GLY A 62 -8.40 9.18 15.20
C GLY A 62 -9.09 7.83 15.38
N VAL A 63 -10.38 7.81 15.71
CA VAL A 63 -11.10 6.54 15.92
C VAL A 63 -11.47 5.90 14.59
N VAL A 64 -10.87 4.74 14.31
CA VAL A 64 -11.15 3.95 13.11
C VAL A 64 -12.21 2.90 13.44
N PRO A 65 -13.26 2.74 12.61
CA PRO A 65 -14.29 1.75 12.81
C PRO A 65 -13.72 0.34 13.03
N ALA A 66 -14.30 -0.40 13.97
CA ALA A 66 -13.90 -1.77 14.24
C ALA A 66 -14.03 -2.67 13.00
N SER A 67 -14.97 -2.34 12.09
CA SER A 67 -15.16 -3.03 10.81
C SER A 67 -13.94 -2.97 9.89
N LEU A 68 -13.07 -1.97 10.01
CA LEU A 68 -11.81 -1.91 9.26
C LEU A 68 -10.69 -2.69 9.95
N GLY A 69 -10.88 -3.15 11.21
CA GLY A 69 -10.00 -4.10 11.90
C GLY A 69 -8.54 -3.67 11.95
N THR A 70 -8.26 -2.39 12.21
CA THR A 70 -6.91 -1.83 12.07
C THR A 70 -6.33 -1.36 13.40
N ASP A 71 -5.01 -1.31 13.44
CA ASP A 71 -4.17 -0.70 14.48
C ASP A 71 -3.73 0.74 14.12
N ALA A 72 -4.44 1.41 13.21
CA ALA A 72 -4.14 2.79 12.79
C ALA A 72 -4.38 3.77 13.95
N LEU A 73 -3.30 4.37 14.44
CA LEU A 73 -3.32 5.33 15.54
C LEU A 73 -3.68 6.74 15.05
N GLY A 74 -3.26 7.09 13.84
CA GLY A 74 -3.47 8.42 13.24
C GLY A 74 -4.78 8.56 12.48
N GLY A 75 -5.35 7.45 12.04
CA GLY A 75 -6.57 7.43 11.26
C GLY A 75 -6.53 6.48 10.07
N ALA A 76 -7.60 6.46 9.29
CA ALA A 76 -7.71 5.65 8.10
C ALA A 76 -8.36 6.40 6.95
N ILE A 77 -7.96 6.04 5.73
CA ILE A 77 -8.57 6.50 4.48
C ILE A 77 -9.11 5.28 3.76
N ASN A 78 -10.40 5.26 3.51
CA ASN A 78 -11.06 4.19 2.79
C ASN A 78 -11.62 4.72 1.48
N ILE A 79 -11.08 4.22 0.37
CA ILE A 79 -11.56 4.51 -0.97
C ILE A 79 -12.71 3.55 -1.25
N ILE A 80 -13.89 4.09 -1.49
CA ILE A 80 -15.05 3.31 -1.88
C ILE A 80 -15.17 3.37 -3.39
N THR A 81 -15.20 2.18 -4.01
CA THR A 81 -15.40 2.08 -5.47
C THR A 81 -16.87 2.20 -5.83
N LYS A 82 -17.12 2.59 -7.07
CA LYS A 82 -18.49 2.69 -7.62
C LYS A 82 -19.25 1.37 -7.44
N GLN A 83 -20.40 1.43 -6.76
CA GLN A 83 -21.29 0.29 -6.49
C GLN A 83 -22.51 0.32 -7.43
N GLU A 84 -22.29 0.63 -8.69
CA GLU A 84 -23.35 0.68 -9.67
C GLU A 84 -24.01 -0.70 -9.88
N LYS A 85 -25.29 -0.70 -10.22
CA LYS A 85 -26.07 -1.92 -10.49
C LYS A 85 -26.35 -2.13 -11.98
N LYS A 86 -25.86 -1.20 -12.82
CA LYS A 86 -26.07 -1.22 -14.28
C LYS A 86 -24.74 -1.42 -14.97
N ASN A 87 -24.77 -2.14 -16.08
CA ASN A 87 -23.61 -2.30 -16.94
C ASN A 87 -23.06 -0.95 -17.39
N TYR A 88 -21.76 -0.78 -17.28
CA TYR A 88 -21.06 0.39 -17.79
C TYR A 88 -19.66 0.02 -18.28
N LEU A 89 -19.13 0.86 -19.12
CA LEU A 89 -17.72 0.91 -19.52
C LEU A 89 -17.26 2.35 -19.43
N ASP A 90 -16.23 2.59 -18.65
CA ASP A 90 -15.62 3.90 -18.45
C ASP A 90 -14.15 3.81 -18.88
N VAL A 91 -13.77 4.59 -19.88
CA VAL A 91 -12.42 4.66 -20.41
C VAL A 91 -11.97 6.11 -20.40
N SER A 92 -10.81 6.36 -19.83
CA SER A 92 -10.20 7.69 -19.82
C SER A 92 -8.78 7.64 -20.33
N TYR A 93 -8.38 8.70 -21.02
CA TYR A 93 -7.00 8.93 -21.43
C TYR A 93 -6.65 10.40 -21.22
N GLY A 94 -5.52 10.64 -20.57
CA GLY A 94 -5.02 11.96 -20.26
C GLY A 94 -3.57 12.14 -20.70
N ILE A 95 -3.26 13.33 -21.19
CA ILE A 95 -1.90 13.78 -21.51
C ILE A 95 -1.56 14.96 -20.62
N GLY A 96 -0.36 14.95 -20.06
CA GLY A 96 0.17 16.04 -19.24
C GLY A 96 1.56 16.49 -19.66
N SER A 97 2.09 17.48 -18.95
CA SER A 97 3.47 17.95 -19.12
C SER A 97 4.47 16.82 -18.85
N PHE A 98 5.68 16.98 -19.38
CA PHE A 98 6.80 16.03 -19.17
C PHE A 98 6.50 14.64 -19.73
N HIS A 99 5.84 14.57 -20.88
CA HIS A 99 5.42 13.33 -21.55
C HIS A 99 4.59 12.42 -20.64
N THR A 100 3.73 13.04 -19.83
CA THR A 100 2.85 12.27 -18.93
C THR A 100 1.65 11.73 -19.72
N HIS A 101 1.43 10.43 -19.61
CA HIS A 101 0.31 9.70 -20.20
C HIS A 101 -0.39 8.89 -19.10
N LYS A 102 -1.72 9.00 -19.03
CA LYS A 102 -2.55 8.19 -18.12
C LYS A 102 -3.68 7.57 -18.92
N ALA A 103 -3.86 6.27 -18.78
CA ALA A 103 -4.98 5.55 -19.39
C ALA A 103 -5.63 4.66 -18.35
N ASP A 104 -6.94 4.81 -18.19
CA ASP A 104 -7.73 4.03 -17.24
C ASP A 104 -8.93 3.39 -17.94
N LEU A 105 -9.23 2.15 -17.57
CA LEU A 105 -10.43 1.43 -17.97
C LEU A 105 -11.09 0.84 -16.72
N ASN A 106 -12.38 1.06 -16.60
CA ASN A 106 -13.20 0.44 -15.57
C ASN A 106 -14.54 0.02 -16.16
N ALA A 107 -14.96 -1.20 -15.92
CA ALA A 107 -16.24 -1.69 -16.43
C ALA A 107 -16.97 -2.54 -15.40
N LEU A 108 -18.25 -2.64 -15.57
CA LEU A 108 -19.14 -3.51 -14.82
C LEU A 108 -20.07 -4.23 -15.79
N PHE A 109 -20.06 -5.55 -15.72
CA PHE A 109 -20.98 -6.42 -16.44
C PHE A 109 -21.79 -7.22 -15.43
N VAL A 110 -23.10 -7.06 -15.48
CA VAL A 110 -24.06 -7.77 -14.61
C VAL A 110 -24.96 -8.60 -15.49
N GLU A 111 -25.04 -9.90 -15.23
CA GLU A 111 -26.02 -10.80 -15.81
C GLU A 111 -27.20 -10.97 -14.83
N PRO A 112 -28.37 -10.37 -15.13
CA PRO A 112 -29.49 -10.33 -14.16
C PRO A 112 -30.05 -11.69 -13.79
N ARG A 113 -30.01 -12.68 -14.71
CA ARG A 113 -30.60 -14.01 -14.49
C ARG A 113 -29.77 -14.84 -13.53
N THR A 114 -28.46 -14.80 -13.69
CA THR A 114 -27.52 -15.57 -12.88
C THR A 114 -27.00 -14.79 -11.69
N GLY A 115 -27.15 -13.44 -11.68
CA GLY A 115 -26.53 -12.55 -10.70
C GLY A 115 -25.01 -12.53 -10.77
N LEU A 116 -24.43 -13.02 -11.89
CA LEU A 116 -22.99 -12.96 -12.16
C LEU A 116 -22.60 -11.49 -12.38
N ILE A 117 -21.49 -11.12 -11.76
CA ILE A 117 -20.91 -9.78 -11.87
C ILE A 117 -19.44 -9.95 -12.26
N ILE A 118 -19.00 -9.18 -13.27
CA ILE A 118 -17.60 -9.12 -13.73
C ILE A 118 -17.18 -7.67 -13.74
N LYS A 119 -16.06 -7.37 -13.05
CA LYS A 119 -15.51 -6.01 -12.93
C LYS A 119 -14.03 -6.01 -13.34
N PRO A 120 -13.70 -5.75 -14.61
CA PRO A 120 -12.34 -5.44 -15.01
C PRO A 120 -11.98 -3.99 -14.66
N THR A 121 -10.79 -3.80 -14.13
CA THR A 121 -10.17 -2.50 -13.87
C THR A 121 -8.75 -2.54 -14.39
N PHE A 122 -8.33 -1.49 -15.10
CA PHE A 122 -6.99 -1.38 -15.65
C PHE A 122 -6.55 0.07 -15.60
N GLY A 123 -5.28 0.32 -15.28
CA GLY A 123 -4.70 1.65 -15.26
C GLY A 123 -3.22 1.60 -15.65
N VAL A 124 -2.80 2.55 -16.47
CA VAL A 124 -1.40 2.75 -16.86
C VAL A 124 -1.05 4.21 -16.68
N ASN A 125 0.09 4.46 -16.06
CA ASN A 125 0.68 5.80 -15.99
C ASN A 125 2.12 5.74 -16.49
N TYR A 126 2.50 6.69 -17.30
CA TYR A 126 3.87 6.92 -17.73
C TYR A 126 4.18 8.42 -17.63
N SER A 127 5.36 8.76 -17.20
CA SER A 127 5.88 10.12 -17.25
C SER A 127 7.40 10.11 -17.38
N LYS A 128 7.93 10.95 -18.23
CA LYS A 128 9.36 11.15 -18.33
C LYS A 128 9.93 11.99 -17.19
N ASN A 129 9.08 12.76 -16.51
CA ASN A 129 9.44 13.65 -15.41
C ASN A 129 10.66 14.56 -15.69
N ASP A 130 10.90 14.94 -16.94
CA ASP A 130 12.03 15.74 -17.38
C ASP A 130 11.86 17.26 -17.09
N TYR A 131 11.24 17.59 -15.97
CA TYR A 131 11.02 18.97 -15.55
C TYR A 131 12.31 19.67 -15.11
N MET A 132 12.26 21.01 -15.11
CA MET A 132 13.38 21.85 -14.74
C MET A 132 13.53 21.91 -13.21
N MET A 133 14.69 21.51 -12.72
CA MET A 133 15.12 21.75 -11.34
C MET A 133 15.76 23.14 -11.27
N LYS A 134 15.38 23.89 -10.24
CA LYS A 134 15.88 25.22 -9.99
C LYS A 134 17.07 25.20 -9.03
N ASP A 135 18.00 26.10 -9.25
CA ASP A 135 19.13 26.36 -8.34
C ASP A 135 19.91 25.09 -7.95
N VAL A 136 20.18 24.22 -8.94
CA VAL A 136 21.03 23.05 -8.71
C VAL A 136 22.48 23.45 -8.75
N GLU A 137 23.30 22.88 -7.87
CA GLU A 137 24.75 23.10 -7.83
C GLU A 137 25.46 22.28 -8.91
N ILE A 138 26.19 22.97 -9.80
CA ILE A 138 27.14 22.33 -10.74
C ILE A 138 28.53 22.90 -10.58
N TRP A 139 29.53 22.10 -10.84
CA TRP A 139 30.92 22.58 -10.94
C TRP A 139 31.12 23.31 -12.26
N ASP A 140 31.59 24.55 -12.21
CA ASP A 140 31.94 25.35 -13.38
C ASP A 140 33.47 25.36 -13.56
N GLU A 141 33.94 24.80 -14.67
CA GLU A 141 35.37 24.67 -14.95
C GLU A 141 36.06 26.02 -15.15
N ASP A 142 35.35 27.01 -15.73
CA ASP A 142 35.91 28.32 -16.04
C ASP A 142 36.15 29.14 -14.77
N SER A 143 35.16 29.21 -13.90
CA SER A 143 35.28 29.94 -12.64
C SER A 143 35.92 29.11 -11.50
N ARG A 144 36.09 27.78 -11.69
CA ARG A 144 36.53 26.81 -10.68
C ARG A 144 35.76 26.90 -9.37
N LYS A 145 34.45 27.04 -9.47
CA LYS A 145 33.51 27.15 -8.35
C LYS A 145 32.22 26.39 -8.62
N TYR A 146 31.51 26.06 -7.56
CA TYR A 146 30.12 25.63 -7.69
C TYR A 146 29.24 26.86 -7.98
N ILE A 147 28.42 26.76 -9.03
CA ILE A 147 27.43 27.76 -9.41
C ILE A 147 26.02 27.17 -9.33
N LEU A 148 25.05 28.01 -9.01
CA LEU A 148 23.65 27.63 -9.04
C LEU A 148 23.10 27.88 -10.46
N THR A 149 22.43 26.86 -11.00
CA THR A 149 21.85 26.96 -12.34
C THR A 149 20.63 26.05 -12.45
N ASP A 150 19.82 26.28 -13.46
CA ASP A 150 18.65 25.45 -13.77
C ASP A 150 19.07 24.26 -14.66
N ARG A 151 18.63 23.05 -14.34
CA ARG A 151 18.89 21.85 -15.13
C ARG A 151 17.67 20.96 -15.22
N ARG A 152 17.50 20.31 -16.38
CA ARG A 152 16.46 19.29 -16.56
C ARG A 152 16.85 18.00 -15.89
N ARG A 153 15.84 17.31 -15.36
CA ARG A 153 16.00 15.91 -14.95
C ARG A 153 16.21 15.06 -16.19
N PHE A 154 17.06 14.04 -16.10
CA PHE A 154 17.44 13.19 -17.23
C PHE A 154 17.34 11.68 -16.92
N HIS A 155 17.09 11.32 -15.66
CA HIS A 155 16.97 9.94 -15.18
C HIS A 155 15.86 9.86 -14.11
N ASP A 156 14.59 10.09 -14.52
CA ASP A 156 13.44 10.13 -13.64
C ASP A 156 12.17 9.57 -14.29
N ASP A 157 12.35 8.71 -15.31
CA ASP A 157 11.23 8.05 -15.98
C ASP A 157 10.44 7.21 -14.95
N TYR A 158 9.14 7.27 -15.08
CA TYR A 158 8.21 6.54 -14.24
C TYR A 158 7.19 5.78 -15.09
N PHE A 159 7.02 4.52 -14.78
CA PHE A 159 5.97 3.69 -15.35
C PHE A 159 5.22 2.96 -14.24
N SER A 160 3.90 2.95 -14.31
CA SER A 160 3.08 2.08 -13.45
C SER A 160 1.94 1.45 -14.23
N LEU A 161 1.66 0.21 -13.87
CA LEU A 161 0.56 -0.58 -14.41
C LEU A 161 -0.21 -1.22 -13.25
N PHE A 162 -1.53 -1.15 -13.29
CA PHE A 162 -2.43 -1.84 -12.41
C PHE A 162 -3.52 -2.53 -13.22
N GLY A 163 -3.73 -3.81 -12.98
CA GLY A 163 -4.82 -4.58 -13.57
C GLY A 163 -5.53 -5.41 -12.50
N GLN A 164 -6.85 -5.42 -12.50
CA GLN A 164 -7.67 -6.23 -11.61
C GLN A 164 -8.86 -6.81 -12.36
N MET A 165 -9.13 -8.07 -12.14
CA MET A 165 -10.36 -8.75 -12.53
C MET A 165 -11.08 -9.22 -11.28
N GLU A 166 -12.29 -8.76 -11.05
CA GLU A 166 -13.17 -9.24 -9.99
C GLU A 166 -14.38 -9.93 -10.60
N ILE A 167 -14.66 -11.15 -10.14
CA ILE A 167 -15.79 -11.96 -10.58
C ILE A 167 -16.55 -12.43 -9.36
N GLY A 168 -17.88 -12.36 -9.41
CA GLY A 168 -18.69 -12.77 -8.26
C GLY A 168 -20.16 -12.84 -8.53
N PHE A 169 -20.89 -13.03 -7.45
CA PHE A 169 -22.34 -13.13 -7.44
C PHE A 169 -22.92 -12.20 -6.37
N SER A 170 -24.10 -11.65 -6.67
CA SER A 170 -24.88 -10.90 -5.69
C SER A 170 -26.28 -11.46 -5.56
N ASN A 171 -26.91 -11.19 -4.41
CA ASN A 171 -28.30 -11.53 -4.13
C ASN A 171 -28.63 -13.02 -4.30
N LYS A 172 -27.73 -13.90 -3.81
CA LYS A 172 -27.96 -15.35 -3.76
C LYS A 172 -28.48 -15.77 -2.39
N SER A 173 -29.17 -16.91 -2.34
CA SER A 173 -29.66 -17.48 -1.07
C SER A 173 -28.51 -17.75 -0.08
N TRP A 174 -27.35 -18.16 -0.58
CA TRP A 174 -26.15 -18.48 0.20
C TRP A 174 -25.23 -17.28 0.46
N ALA A 175 -25.32 -16.19 -0.32
CA ALA A 175 -24.53 -14.99 -0.14
C ALA A 175 -25.24 -13.76 -0.70
N ASP A 176 -25.21 -12.64 0.02
CA ASP A 176 -25.68 -11.36 -0.53
C ASP A 176 -24.62 -10.77 -1.49
N ALA A 177 -23.34 -11.04 -1.18
CA ALA A 177 -22.24 -10.76 -2.08
C ALA A 177 -21.12 -11.81 -1.87
N PHE A 178 -20.63 -12.38 -2.96
CA PHE A 178 -19.43 -13.22 -2.98
C PHE A 178 -18.61 -12.86 -4.21
N PHE A 179 -17.36 -12.47 -3.99
CA PHE A 179 -16.45 -12.06 -5.06
C PHE A 179 -15.08 -12.68 -4.88
N VAL A 180 -14.48 -13.06 -5.98
CA VAL A 180 -13.07 -13.43 -6.08
C VAL A 180 -12.40 -12.46 -7.02
N SER A 181 -11.22 -11.97 -6.67
CA SER A 181 -10.45 -11.09 -7.53
C SER A 181 -9.01 -11.53 -7.66
N ALA A 182 -8.46 -11.32 -8.83
CA ALA A 182 -7.03 -11.40 -9.11
C ALA A 182 -6.55 -10.02 -9.57
N SER A 183 -5.39 -9.56 -9.10
CA SER A 183 -4.79 -8.34 -9.58
C SER A 183 -3.28 -8.48 -9.76
N TYR A 184 -2.76 -7.70 -10.69
CA TYR A 184 -1.34 -7.51 -10.93
C TYR A 184 -1.01 -6.03 -10.90
N SER A 185 0.10 -5.68 -10.29
CA SER A 185 0.64 -4.33 -10.32
C SER A 185 2.13 -4.36 -10.65
N LYS A 186 2.59 -3.35 -11.37
CA LYS A 186 4.00 -3.14 -11.69
C LYS A 186 4.33 -1.67 -11.62
N VAL A 187 5.50 -1.35 -11.08
CA VAL A 187 6.08 0.00 -11.10
C VAL A 187 7.56 -0.12 -11.46
N ASP A 188 7.98 0.68 -12.43
CA ASP A 188 9.40 0.89 -12.74
C ASP A 188 9.67 2.39 -12.60
N LYS A 189 10.75 2.74 -11.91
CA LYS A 189 11.14 4.12 -11.63
C LYS A 189 12.64 4.28 -11.71
N GLU A 190 13.09 5.21 -12.51
CA GLU A 190 14.43 5.76 -12.45
C GLU A 190 14.58 6.70 -11.26
N LEU A 191 15.76 6.76 -10.68
CA LEU A 191 16.05 7.59 -9.50
C LEU A 191 17.06 8.67 -9.89
N GLN A 192 16.60 9.91 -10.02
CA GLN A 192 17.47 11.04 -10.39
C GLN A 192 18.32 11.56 -9.24
N THR A 193 17.77 11.55 -8.02
CA THR A 193 18.46 12.11 -6.84
C THR A 193 18.27 11.24 -5.62
N GLY A 194 19.24 11.35 -4.69
CA GLY A 194 19.08 10.85 -3.33
C GLY A 194 18.17 11.73 -2.48
N SER A 195 18.32 11.63 -1.17
CA SER A 195 17.58 12.46 -0.19
C SER A 195 17.93 13.95 -0.27
N VAL A 196 19.04 14.28 -0.92
CA VAL A 196 19.48 15.66 -1.16
C VAL A 196 19.70 15.86 -2.65
N GLN A 197 19.41 17.06 -3.14
CA GLN A 197 19.49 17.45 -4.54
C GLN A 197 20.90 17.39 -5.12
N SER A 198 21.93 17.58 -4.29
CA SER A 198 23.34 17.53 -4.69
C SER A 198 23.83 16.08 -4.97
N LYS A 199 23.05 15.05 -4.58
CA LYS A 199 23.39 13.66 -4.83
C LYS A 199 22.64 13.17 -6.07
N VAL A 200 23.29 13.27 -7.22
CA VAL A 200 22.71 12.95 -8.53
C VAL A 200 23.00 11.52 -8.92
N TYR A 201 22.00 10.83 -9.40
CA TYR A 201 22.08 9.46 -9.93
C TYR A 201 21.77 9.47 -11.43
N GLY A 202 22.30 8.51 -12.15
CA GLY A 202 22.08 8.39 -13.60
C GLY A 202 21.89 6.96 -14.07
N MET A 203 21.97 5.96 -13.16
CA MET A 203 21.78 4.54 -13.48
C MET A 203 21.02 3.80 -12.38
N ALA A 204 20.73 4.47 -11.27
CA ALA A 204 20.02 3.84 -10.16
C ALA A 204 18.52 3.73 -10.48
N GLU A 205 17.94 2.56 -10.25
CA GLU A 205 16.55 2.25 -10.58
C GLU A 205 15.86 1.51 -9.44
N ARG A 206 14.53 1.61 -9.40
CA ARG A 206 13.68 0.83 -8.51
C ARG A 206 12.50 0.25 -9.28
N GLY A 207 12.34 -1.07 -9.22
CA GLY A 207 11.17 -1.78 -9.73
C GLY A 207 10.37 -2.42 -8.60
N SER A 208 9.09 -2.60 -8.81
CA SER A 208 8.24 -3.46 -7.99
C SER A 208 7.17 -4.13 -8.82
N ASP A 209 6.84 -5.36 -8.48
CA ASP A 209 5.75 -6.11 -9.05
C ASP A 209 5.02 -6.92 -7.98
N ALA A 210 3.73 -7.07 -8.14
CA ALA A 210 2.93 -7.85 -7.21
C ALA A 210 1.75 -8.54 -7.89
N TRP A 211 1.51 -9.78 -7.48
CA TRP A 211 0.29 -10.53 -7.73
C TRP A 211 -0.54 -10.61 -6.47
N ASN A 212 -1.83 -10.45 -6.60
CA ASN A 212 -2.77 -10.62 -5.50
C ASN A 212 -3.96 -11.46 -5.92
N ILE A 213 -4.38 -12.34 -5.03
CA ILE A 213 -5.65 -13.06 -5.11
C ILE A 213 -6.43 -12.75 -3.84
N SER A 214 -7.71 -12.40 -3.97
CA SER A 214 -8.55 -12.16 -2.82
C SER A 214 -9.98 -12.68 -3.02
N ALA A 215 -10.63 -12.98 -1.90
CA ALA A 215 -12.04 -13.35 -1.86
C ALA A 215 -12.75 -12.54 -0.77
N ARG A 216 -14.00 -12.14 -1.02
CA ARG A 216 -14.87 -11.47 -0.06
C ARG A 216 -16.25 -12.09 -0.05
N TYR A 217 -16.82 -12.20 1.12
CA TYR A 217 -18.12 -12.79 1.37
C TYR A 217 -18.92 -11.89 2.30
N GLN A 218 -20.18 -11.69 1.98
CA GLN A 218 -21.14 -10.94 2.80
C GLN A 218 -22.45 -11.68 2.85
N LYS A 219 -23.03 -11.80 4.03
CA LYS A 219 -24.33 -12.40 4.25
C LYS A 219 -25.06 -11.71 5.40
N HIS A 220 -26.22 -11.13 5.09
CA HIS A 220 -27.21 -10.72 6.07
C HIS A 220 -28.05 -11.92 6.51
N ASN A 221 -28.55 -11.89 7.72
CA ASN A 221 -29.29 -13.01 8.32
C ASN A 221 -28.51 -14.35 8.19
N PHE A 222 -27.21 -14.32 8.56
CA PHE A 222 -26.28 -15.41 8.33
C PHE A 222 -26.72 -16.71 9.03
N ILE A 223 -26.88 -16.70 10.37
CA ILE A 223 -27.38 -17.83 11.16
C ILE A 223 -28.74 -17.44 11.77
N TRP A 224 -28.81 -16.24 12.31
CA TRP A 224 -30.01 -15.67 12.91
C TRP A 224 -30.45 -14.42 12.16
N LYS A 225 -31.74 -14.07 12.29
CA LYS A 225 -32.26 -12.81 11.79
C LYS A 225 -31.47 -11.64 12.38
N ASN A 226 -31.17 -10.63 11.57
CA ASN A 226 -30.37 -9.45 11.93
C ASN A 226 -28.89 -9.72 12.27
N MET A 227 -28.37 -10.91 11.98
CA MET A 227 -26.95 -11.20 12.09
C MET A 227 -26.29 -11.05 10.74
N GLN A 228 -25.22 -10.27 10.65
CA GLN A 228 -24.48 -10.05 9.42
C GLN A 228 -23.05 -10.59 9.57
N LEU A 229 -22.61 -11.38 8.58
CA LEU A 229 -21.22 -11.81 8.43
C LEU A 229 -20.60 -11.10 7.25
N ASN A 230 -19.43 -10.48 7.47
CA ASN A 230 -18.52 -9.99 6.44
C ASN A 230 -17.18 -10.69 6.61
N ALA A 231 -16.71 -11.38 5.59
CA ALA A 231 -15.42 -12.05 5.61
C ALA A 231 -14.62 -11.69 4.36
N ALA A 232 -13.30 -11.57 4.50
CA ALA A 232 -12.38 -11.34 3.40
C ALA A 232 -11.07 -12.09 3.65
N LEU A 233 -10.50 -12.64 2.59
CA LEU A 233 -9.18 -13.26 2.57
C LEU A 233 -8.42 -12.72 1.37
N SER A 234 -7.16 -12.37 1.57
CA SER A 234 -6.27 -11.87 0.52
C SER A 234 -4.87 -12.43 0.70
N HIS A 235 -4.25 -12.83 -0.40
CA HIS A 235 -2.84 -13.17 -0.42
C HIS A 235 -2.14 -12.45 -1.56
N THR A 236 -1.00 -11.84 -1.24
CA THR A 236 -0.19 -11.05 -2.17
C THR A 236 1.22 -11.62 -2.22
N TRP A 237 1.75 -11.80 -3.40
CA TRP A 237 3.17 -12.01 -3.66
C TRP A 237 3.72 -10.67 -4.13
N ASP A 238 4.47 -10.00 -3.27
CA ASP A 238 5.03 -8.67 -3.53
C ASP A 238 6.55 -8.78 -3.60
N HIS A 239 7.13 -8.19 -4.63
CA HIS A 239 8.55 -8.16 -4.88
C HIS A 239 8.97 -6.74 -5.28
N SER A 240 10.08 -6.27 -4.74
CA SER A 240 10.73 -5.05 -5.22
C SER A 240 12.23 -5.23 -5.35
N LEU A 241 12.79 -4.56 -6.34
CA LEU A 241 14.21 -4.56 -6.67
C LEU A 241 14.71 -3.12 -6.71
N THR A 242 15.84 -2.87 -6.05
CA THR A 242 16.60 -1.63 -6.22
C THR A 242 17.94 -1.99 -6.85
N THR A 243 18.19 -1.45 -8.04
CA THR A 243 19.42 -1.65 -8.82
C THR A 243 20.33 -0.45 -8.63
N ASP A 244 21.58 -0.70 -8.18
CA ASP A 244 22.61 0.30 -7.93
C ASP A 244 24.00 -0.32 -8.24
N THR A 245 24.24 -0.53 -9.53
CA THR A 245 25.43 -1.29 -9.99
C THR A 245 26.50 -0.41 -10.62
N ALA A 246 26.23 0.88 -10.84
CA ALA A 246 27.16 1.78 -11.51
C ALA A 246 28.19 2.36 -10.56
N TYR A 247 29.47 2.27 -10.92
CA TYR A 247 30.56 2.95 -10.25
C TYR A 247 30.80 4.33 -10.90
N ARG A 248 29.79 5.22 -10.79
CA ARG A 248 29.80 6.53 -11.40
C ARG A 248 29.26 7.57 -10.42
N LYS A 249 29.79 8.77 -10.50
CA LYS A 249 29.27 9.94 -9.82
C LYS A 249 28.84 10.92 -10.90
N TYR A 250 27.52 11.12 -11.01
CA TYR A 250 26.91 12.02 -11.99
C TYR A 250 26.83 13.44 -11.46
N ASP A 251 26.77 14.39 -12.37
CA ASP A 251 26.36 15.75 -12.13
C ASP A 251 25.00 16.06 -12.79
N TRP A 252 24.53 17.27 -12.65
CA TRP A 252 23.26 17.71 -13.23
C TRP A 252 23.29 17.95 -14.76
N ASN A 253 24.45 17.90 -15.40
CA ASN A 253 24.56 17.89 -16.88
C ASN A 253 24.35 16.48 -17.45
N GLY A 254 24.34 15.44 -16.60
CA GLY A 254 24.37 14.05 -17.01
C GLY A 254 25.79 13.51 -17.29
N ASP A 255 26.80 14.33 -17.06
CA ASP A 255 28.19 13.92 -17.12
C ASP A 255 28.58 13.13 -15.88
N TYR A 256 29.57 12.25 -16.00
CA TYR A 256 30.01 11.45 -14.88
C TYR A 256 31.52 11.28 -14.83
N ILE A 257 32.00 11.06 -13.61
CA ILE A 257 33.35 10.56 -13.36
C ILE A 257 33.28 9.13 -12.83
N VAL A 258 34.30 8.32 -13.14
CA VAL A 258 34.42 6.98 -12.57
C VAL A 258 34.65 7.09 -11.06
N SER A 259 33.90 6.32 -10.29
CA SER A 259 33.96 6.32 -8.83
C SER A 259 34.32 4.93 -8.30
N SER A 260 34.90 4.86 -7.12
CA SER A 260 35.04 3.60 -6.39
C SER A 260 33.77 3.19 -5.62
N ARG A 261 32.74 4.03 -5.67
CA ARG A 261 31.47 3.85 -4.94
C ARG A 261 30.31 3.89 -5.90
N ASN A 262 29.30 3.08 -5.65
CA ASN A 262 28.04 3.15 -6.37
C ASN A 262 27.18 4.35 -5.92
N GLU A 263 26.07 4.58 -6.61
CA GLU A 263 25.30 5.82 -6.51
C GLU A 263 24.52 5.93 -5.18
N ILE A 264 23.77 4.88 -4.80
CA ILE A 264 22.86 4.92 -3.63
C ILE A 264 23.62 4.51 -2.36
N THR A 265 24.14 3.28 -2.32
CA THR A 265 24.69 2.71 -1.09
C THR A 265 26.09 3.21 -0.77
N GLY A 266 26.84 3.65 -1.78
CA GLY A 266 28.20 4.12 -1.63
C GLY A 266 29.20 3.03 -1.22
N ARG A 267 28.85 1.76 -1.39
CA ARG A 267 29.68 0.59 -1.04
C ARG A 267 30.19 -0.12 -2.28
N GLY A 268 29.48 -1.12 -2.77
CA GLY A 268 29.77 -1.90 -3.95
C GLY A 268 28.48 -2.05 -4.80
N ARG A 269 28.56 -2.81 -5.88
CA ARG A 269 27.37 -3.11 -6.68
C ARG A 269 26.29 -3.71 -5.78
N SER A 270 25.06 -3.28 -6.00
CA SER A 270 23.90 -3.73 -5.24
C SER A 270 22.73 -4.00 -6.18
N MET A 271 22.12 -5.17 -6.05
CA MET A 271 20.84 -5.56 -6.65
C MET A 271 19.97 -6.11 -5.53
N ARG A 272 19.32 -5.18 -4.80
CA ARG A 272 18.64 -5.49 -3.56
C ARG A 272 17.18 -5.87 -3.77
N HIS A 273 16.89 -7.11 -3.44
CA HIS A 273 15.57 -7.70 -3.51
C HIS A 273 14.85 -7.65 -2.16
N TYR A 274 13.55 -7.34 -2.22
CA TYR A 274 12.63 -7.45 -1.10
C TYR A 274 11.42 -8.26 -1.56
N LYS A 275 11.23 -9.46 -1.01
CA LYS A 275 10.02 -10.25 -1.22
C LYS A 275 9.16 -10.18 0.04
N ARG A 276 7.94 -9.68 -0.10
CA ARG A 276 7.04 -9.39 1.02
C ARG A 276 5.68 -10.07 0.82
N PRO A 277 5.61 -11.42 0.88
CA PRO A 277 4.32 -12.10 0.82
C PRO A 277 3.45 -11.64 1.99
N LEU A 278 2.22 -11.22 1.67
CA LEU A 278 1.26 -10.67 2.63
C LEU A 278 -0.04 -11.48 2.57
N THR A 279 -0.43 -12.07 3.70
CA THR A 279 -1.75 -12.70 3.85
C THR A 279 -2.57 -11.89 4.85
N ILE A 280 -3.77 -11.48 4.44
CA ILE A 280 -4.74 -10.83 5.33
C ILE A 280 -6.03 -11.64 5.31
N GLY A 281 -6.48 -12.04 6.49
CA GLY A 281 -7.79 -12.65 6.72
C GLY A 281 -8.59 -11.79 7.68
N ARG A 282 -9.84 -11.50 7.35
CA ARG A 282 -10.75 -10.73 8.20
C ARG A 282 -12.11 -11.39 8.27
N ALA A 283 -12.69 -11.43 9.46
CA ALA A 283 -14.07 -11.80 9.68
C ALA A 283 -14.71 -10.79 10.65
N ASN A 284 -15.87 -10.30 10.30
CA ASN A 284 -16.68 -9.42 11.12
C ASN A 284 -18.08 -9.99 11.24
N LEU A 285 -18.53 -10.20 12.45
CA LEU A 285 -19.86 -10.66 12.78
C LEU A 285 -20.56 -9.57 13.58
N ASP A 286 -21.57 -8.98 12.98
CA ASP A 286 -22.42 -7.96 13.58
C ASP A 286 -23.79 -8.58 13.89
N TYR A 287 -24.29 -8.40 15.08
CA TYR A 287 -25.60 -8.91 15.48
C TYR A 287 -26.46 -7.81 16.10
N ARG A 288 -27.51 -7.41 15.40
CA ARG A 288 -28.47 -6.46 15.93
C ARG A 288 -29.52 -7.20 16.76
N LEU A 289 -29.38 -7.15 18.09
CA LEU A 289 -30.33 -7.77 19.03
C LEU A 289 -31.69 -7.07 18.92
N ASP A 290 -31.69 -5.74 18.96
CA ASP A 290 -32.83 -4.87 18.80
C ASP A 290 -32.40 -3.51 18.23
N ASN A 291 -33.28 -2.48 18.28
CA ASN A 291 -32.94 -1.15 17.75
C ASN A 291 -31.90 -0.39 18.61
N HIS A 292 -31.61 -0.87 19.80
CA HIS A 292 -30.77 -0.20 20.78
C HIS A 292 -29.46 -0.93 21.05
N HIS A 293 -29.36 -2.21 20.73
CA HIS A 293 -28.27 -3.08 21.16
C HIS A 293 -27.66 -3.88 19.99
N SER A 294 -26.37 -3.70 19.76
CA SER A 294 -25.64 -4.45 18.71
C SER A 294 -24.24 -4.87 19.17
N PRO A 295 -24.05 -6.13 19.56
CA PRO A 295 -22.72 -6.72 19.71
C PRO A 295 -22.07 -6.97 18.36
N ASN A 296 -20.76 -6.79 18.31
CA ASN A 296 -19.93 -7.02 17.14
C ASN A 296 -18.67 -7.78 17.52
N LEU A 297 -18.33 -8.81 16.74
CA LEU A 297 -17.12 -9.59 16.90
C LEU A 297 -16.26 -9.44 15.63
N ASN A 298 -15.01 -9.05 15.82
CA ASN A 298 -14.03 -8.90 14.74
C ASN A 298 -12.83 -9.83 14.95
N TYR A 299 -12.35 -10.40 13.88
CA TYR A 299 -11.08 -11.06 13.81
C TYR A 299 -10.27 -10.60 12.60
N LEU A 300 -9.00 -10.28 12.84
CA LEU A 300 -8.04 -9.93 11.80
C LEU A 300 -6.80 -10.79 11.96
N LEU A 301 -6.43 -11.49 10.89
CA LEU A 301 -5.13 -12.11 10.69
C LEU A 301 -4.34 -11.26 9.69
N SER A 302 -3.11 -10.90 10.03
CA SER A 302 -2.14 -10.33 9.09
C SER A 302 -0.83 -11.08 9.23
N ARG A 303 -0.36 -11.72 8.16
CA ARG A 303 0.92 -12.41 8.10
C ARG A 303 1.74 -11.83 6.96
N ILE A 304 2.84 -11.18 7.31
CA ILE A 304 3.78 -10.57 6.37
C ILE A 304 5.13 -11.28 6.48
N GLY A 305 5.67 -11.69 5.35
CA GLY A 305 7.07 -12.08 5.20
C GLY A 305 7.91 -10.87 4.82
N ASN A 306 9.19 -10.90 5.13
CA ASN A 306 10.17 -9.93 4.69
C ASN A 306 11.47 -10.68 4.39
N ASP A 307 11.56 -11.18 3.16
CA ASP A 307 12.76 -11.83 2.63
C ASP A 307 13.57 -10.78 1.88
N ARG A 308 14.77 -10.49 2.39
CA ARG A 308 15.65 -9.44 1.91
C ARG A 308 17.02 -10.02 1.63
N TYR A 309 17.49 -9.86 0.40
CA TYR A 309 18.82 -10.28 -0.03
C TYR A 309 19.35 -9.34 -1.11
N ASP A 310 20.65 -9.39 -1.34
CA ASP A 310 21.31 -8.66 -2.43
C ASP A 310 22.01 -9.66 -3.35
N GLU A 311 21.72 -9.58 -4.65
CA GLU A 311 22.26 -10.51 -5.64
C GLU A 311 23.70 -10.17 -6.03
N ALA A 312 24.08 -8.90 -5.96
CA ALA A 312 25.37 -8.40 -6.36
C ALA A 312 26.34 -8.17 -5.18
N ASP A 313 25.83 -8.02 -3.95
CA ASP A 313 26.61 -7.80 -2.73
C ASP A 313 26.56 -9.05 -1.86
N THR A 314 27.64 -9.86 -1.93
CA THR A 314 27.77 -11.11 -1.15
C THR A 314 27.94 -10.87 0.35
N ASP A 315 28.34 -9.65 0.74
CA ASP A 315 28.53 -9.25 2.13
C ASP A 315 27.25 -8.64 2.74
N PHE A 316 26.13 -8.68 1.99
CA PHE A 316 24.86 -8.20 2.48
C PHE A 316 24.24 -9.19 3.47
N GLU A 317 23.91 -8.70 4.66
CA GLU A 317 23.21 -9.50 5.68
C GLU A 317 21.76 -9.76 5.25
N ALA A 318 21.55 -10.93 4.65
CA ALA A 318 20.22 -11.37 4.24
C ALA A 318 19.30 -11.62 5.44
N SER A 319 18.05 -11.34 5.31
CA SER A 319 17.05 -11.64 6.35
C SER A 319 15.76 -12.24 5.74
N ASN A 320 15.14 -13.12 6.49
CA ASN A 320 13.85 -13.71 6.16
C ASN A 320 12.99 -13.73 7.43
N ASP A 321 12.28 -12.64 7.65
CA ASP A 321 11.47 -12.45 8.84
C ASP A 321 10.01 -12.68 8.52
N ILE A 322 9.25 -13.23 9.47
CA ILE A 322 7.81 -13.42 9.35
C ILE A 322 7.15 -12.81 10.57
N LEU A 323 6.28 -11.84 10.35
CA LEU A 323 5.42 -11.26 11.37
C LEU A 323 3.98 -11.71 11.16
N ALA A 324 3.42 -12.44 12.11
CA ALA A 324 2.01 -12.77 12.16
C ALA A 324 1.32 -12.01 13.30
N LYS A 325 0.26 -11.30 12.96
CA LYS A 325 -0.58 -10.54 13.91
C LYS A 325 -1.98 -11.14 13.91
N HIS A 326 -2.50 -11.40 15.09
CA HIS A 326 -3.89 -11.76 15.31
C HIS A 326 -4.52 -10.67 16.18
N VAL A 327 -5.59 -10.09 15.69
CA VAL A 327 -6.37 -9.09 16.43
C VAL A 327 -7.79 -9.61 16.57
N THR A 328 -8.22 -9.85 17.80
CA THR A 328 -9.60 -10.19 18.10
C THR A 328 -10.23 -9.01 18.82
N GLY A 329 -11.34 -8.50 18.31
CA GLY A 329 -12.07 -7.37 18.88
C GLY A 329 -13.52 -7.75 19.15
N PHE A 330 -13.98 -7.44 20.32
CA PHE A 330 -15.40 -7.44 20.66
C PHE A 330 -15.84 -6.01 20.96
N SER A 331 -16.95 -5.60 20.40
CA SER A 331 -17.59 -4.32 20.76
C SER A 331 -19.09 -4.51 20.98
N TYR A 332 -19.62 -3.71 21.88
CA TYR A 332 -21.04 -3.65 22.17
C TYR A 332 -21.49 -2.20 22.03
N ASN A 333 -22.38 -1.97 21.09
CA ASN A 333 -22.96 -0.65 20.82
C ASN A 333 -24.35 -0.58 21.44
N GLN A 334 -24.61 0.51 22.15
CA GLN A 334 -25.89 0.81 22.77
C GLN A 334 -26.33 2.19 22.32
N SER A 335 -27.57 2.28 21.82
CA SER A 335 -28.22 3.53 21.45
C SER A 335 -29.39 3.78 22.42
N LEU A 336 -29.39 4.93 23.05
CA LEU A 336 -30.37 5.32 24.07
C LEU A 336 -31.01 6.67 23.71
N LEU A 337 -32.11 7.02 24.39
CA LEU A 337 -32.79 8.31 24.27
C LEU A 337 -33.14 8.66 22.82
N GLU A 338 -33.77 7.73 22.09
CA GLU A 338 -34.15 7.94 20.68
C GLU A 338 -32.94 8.33 19.79
N GLU A 339 -31.83 7.61 19.95
CA GLU A 339 -30.55 7.81 19.23
C GLU A 339 -29.79 9.09 19.61
N LYS A 340 -30.21 9.83 20.64
CA LYS A 340 -29.50 11.02 21.11
C LYS A 340 -28.23 10.70 21.90
N MET A 341 -28.12 9.47 22.41
CA MET A 341 -26.95 8.99 23.16
C MET A 341 -26.49 7.64 22.59
N SER A 342 -25.25 7.55 22.18
CA SER A 342 -24.63 6.31 21.67
C SER A 342 -23.44 5.95 22.53
N ASN A 343 -23.47 4.77 23.14
CA ASN A 343 -22.37 4.21 23.93
C ASN A 343 -21.73 3.05 23.17
N THR A 344 -20.41 3.00 23.15
CA THR A 344 -19.64 1.88 22.60
C THR A 344 -18.67 1.37 23.64
N PHE A 345 -18.80 0.11 24.01
CA PHE A 345 -17.84 -0.61 24.85
C PHE A 345 -17.04 -1.53 23.97
N PHE A 346 -15.72 -1.55 24.10
CA PHE A 346 -14.90 -2.44 23.31
C PHE A 346 -13.73 -3.04 24.08
N VAL A 347 -13.34 -4.26 23.65
CA VAL A 347 -12.14 -4.96 24.06
C VAL A 347 -11.44 -5.47 22.81
N LYS A 348 -10.15 -5.23 22.69
CA LYS A 348 -9.30 -5.78 21.62
C LYS A 348 -8.15 -6.55 22.25
N ASN A 349 -7.87 -7.73 21.71
CA ASN A 349 -6.72 -8.55 22.06
C ASN A 349 -5.79 -8.70 20.85
N TYR A 350 -4.51 -8.48 21.08
CA TYR A 350 -3.46 -8.53 20.08
C TYR A 350 -2.47 -9.65 20.44
N ILE A 351 -2.19 -10.50 19.45
CA ILE A 351 -1.15 -11.51 19.54
C ILE A 351 -0.25 -11.33 18.34
N ASN A 352 1.00 -10.98 18.59
CA ASN A 352 2.01 -10.78 17.56
C ASN A 352 3.08 -11.85 17.71
N HIS A 353 3.33 -12.59 16.62
CA HIS A 353 4.41 -13.58 16.52
C HIS A 353 5.41 -13.07 15.48
N LEU A 354 6.64 -12.81 15.91
CA LEU A 354 7.75 -12.44 15.05
C LEU A 354 8.77 -13.58 15.04
N ASN A 355 8.98 -14.17 13.87
CA ASN A 355 10.05 -15.11 13.62
C ASN A 355 11.15 -14.37 12.85
N ILE A 356 12.35 -14.33 13.43
CA ILE A 356 13.52 -13.67 12.85
C ILE A 356 14.45 -14.77 12.33
N ARG A 357 14.93 -14.61 11.10
CA ARG A 357 16.03 -15.38 10.53
C ARG A 357 16.94 -14.41 9.77
N GLN A 358 18.16 -14.25 10.23
CA GLN A 358 19.15 -13.34 9.67
C GLN A 358 20.49 -14.06 9.55
N THR A 359 21.21 -13.79 8.47
CA THR A 359 22.59 -14.23 8.30
C THR A 359 23.50 -13.20 8.96
N ASP A 360 24.24 -13.62 9.98
CA ASP A 360 25.25 -12.79 10.67
C ASP A 360 26.62 -13.05 10.05
N LEU A 361 27.17 -12.06 9.36
CA LEU A 361 28.49 -12.11 8.73
C LEU A 361 29.61 -11.58 9.64
N SER A 362 29.30 -11.13 10.85
CA SER A 362 30.27 -10.56 11.78
C SER A 362 31.19 -11.59 12.44
N SER A 363 30.90 -12.89 12.29
CA SER A 363 31.73 -13.94 12.89
C SER A 363 32.99 -14.22 12.09
N ILE A 364 34.16 -14.16 12.72
CA ILE A 364 35.48 -14.46 12.15
C ILE A 364 35.57 -15.91 11.61
N THR A 365 34.62 -16.79 11.98
CA THR A 365 34.61 -18.22 11.67
C THR A 365 33.65 -18.62 10.57
N GLY A 366 33.00 -17.67 9.88
CA GLY A 366 32.02 -17.90 8.83
C GLY A 366 30.62 -17.34 9.17
N SER A 367 29.75 -17.28 8.18
CA SER A 367 28.38 -16.79 8.35
C SER A 367 27.60 -17.68 9.31
N LYS A 368 26.92 -17.06 10.28
CA LYS A 368 26.07 -17.74 11.27
C LYS A 368 24.63 -17.29 11.11
N ASP A 369 23.73 -18.25 10.95
CA ASP A 369 22.31 -17.97 10.96
C ASP A 369 21.82 -17.67 12.37
N VAL A 370 21.30 -16.48 12.59
CA VAL A 370 20.58 -16.09 13.79
C VAL A 370 19.11 -16.39 13.61
N LYS A 371 18.54 -17.18 14.51
CA LYS A 371 17.12 -17.52 14.54
C LYS A 371 16.52 -17.13 15.88
N GLY A 372 15.36 -16.50 15.86
CA GLY A 372 14.65 -16.13 17.07
C GLY A 372 13.15 -16.05 16.87
N THR A 373 12.40 -16.29 17.93
CA THR A 373 10.95 -16.11 17.93
C THR A 373 10.56 -15.23 19.10
N ILE A 374 9.80 -14.18 18.82
CA ILE A 374 9.28 -13.25 19.82
C ILE A 374 7.76 -13.27 19.73
N THR A 375 7.09 -13.48 20.87
CA THR A 375 5.64 -13.37 20.97
C THR A 375 5.29 -12.24 21.93
N LYS A 376 4.49 -11.27 21.43
CA LYS A 376 3.94 -10.20 22.27
C LYS A 376 2.42 -10.32 22.31
N LYS A 377 1.84 -10.25 23.51
CA LYS A 377 0.40 -10.26 23.75
C LYS A 377 0.02 -9.03 24.56
N TYR A 378 -1.02 -8.31 24.14
CA TYR A 378 -1.55 -7.17 24.87
C TYR A 378 -3.01 -6.97 24.55
N GLY A 379 -3.74 -6.34 25.47
CA GLY A 379 -5.14 -6.01 25.33
C GLY A 379 -5.36 -4.50 25.44
N VAL A 380 -6.39 -4.02 24.76
CA VAL A 380 -6.88 -2.64 24.83
C VAL A 380 -8.37 -2.70 25.05
N TYR A 381 -8.87 -1.89 25.98
CA TYR A 381 -10.30 -1.73 26.23
C TYR A 381 -10.65 -0.25 26.30
N GLY A 382 -11.88 0.08 26.03
CA GLY A 382 -12.33 1.47 26.07
C GLY A 382 -13.85 1.58 26.06
N ILE A 383 -14.28 2.78 26.40
CA ILE A 383 -15.67 3.21 26.36
C ILE A 383 -15.71 4.52 25.59
N GLY A 384 -16.64 4.61 24.64
CA GLY A 384 -16.99 5.84 23.92
C GLY A 384 -18.46 6.17 24.18
N SER A 385 -18.76 7.42 24.36
CA SER A 385 -20.15 7.91 24.54
C SER A 385 -20.36 9.16 23.70
#